data_7b792124539b504347bf913946ef418b
#
_entry.id   7b792124539b504347bf913946ef418b
#
_cell.length_a   1.000
_cell.length_b   1.000
_cell.length_c   1.000
_cell.angle_alpha   90.00
_cell.angle_beta   90.00
_cell.angle_gamma   90.00
#
_symmetry.space_group_name_H-M   'P 1'
#
loop_
_entity.id
_entity.type
_entity.pdbx_description
1 polymer ?
#
loop_
_entity_poly.entity_id
_entity_poly.type
_entity_poly.pdbx_seq_one_letter_code
_entity_poly.pdbx_strand_id
1 'polypeptide(L)'
;MPKIIIDGKDFEVEENLSIIQACEVSGVEIPRFCYHEKLSIAGNCRMCLVDIEDARGMSPKPVASCAMQVSDGLKIHTKTQRVKKAREGVMEFLLINHPLDCPICDQGGECDLQDQSVAYGVGGSRYEQNKRSVENKDMGPFIKTEMNRCIHCTRCVRFSTEVSGSDEIGAIGRGRDMEITTYLDVAVKSELSGNVIDLCPVGALTSKPYAFSARPWELKQTESIDIMDAVGSVSYTHLRAHETS
;
A
#
# COMPACT_ATOMS: atom_id res chain seq x y z
N MET A 1 23.11 10.91 -16.30
CA MET A 1 21.79 11.12 -15.63
C MET A 1 20.77 11.35 -16.74
N PRO A 2 19.75 10.53 -16.87
CA PRO A 2 18.70 10.70 -17.88
C PRO A 2 17.90 11.97 -17.61
N LYS A 3 17.54 12.67 -18.68
CA LYS A 3 16.64 13.82 -18.66
C LYS A 3 15.23 13.31 -18.96
N ILE A 4 14.30 13.61 -18.09
CA ILE A 4 12.90 13.20 -18.22
C ILE A 4 11.99 14.42 -18.10
N ILE A 5 10.79 14.29 -18.63
CA ILE A 5 9.76 15.34 -18.53
C ILE A 5 8.58 14.77 -17.76
N ILE A 6 8.23 15.39 -16.62
CA ILE A 6 7.07 14.98 -15.81
C ILE A 6 6.04 16.11 -15.86
N ASP A 7 4.86 15.82 -16.40
CA ASP A 7 3.76 16.78 -16.57
C ASP A 7 4.20 18.14 -17.18
N GLY A 8 5.13 18.08 -18.15
CA GLY A 8 5.65 19.24 -18.88
C GLY A 8 6.80 19.99 -18.18
N LYS A 9 7.36 19.47 -17.11
CA LYS A 9 8.54 20.01 -16.43
C LYS A 9 9.74 19.09 -16.62
N ASP A 10 10.91 19.67 -16.90
CA ASP A 10 12.16 18.94 -17.07
C ASP A 10 12.79 18.59 -15.74
N PHE A 11 13.30 17.35 -15.62
CA PHE A 11 14.03 16.86 -14.46
C PHE A 11 15.24 16.04 -14.91
N GLU A 12 16.32 16.11 -14.15
CA GLU A 12 17.44 15.18 -14.23
C GLU A 12 17.37 14.21 -13.02
N VAL A 13 17.41 12.93 -13.30
CA VAL A 13 17.27 11.89 -12.27
C VAL A 13 18.41 10.87 -12.38
N GLU A 14 18.58 10.06 -11.34
CA GLU A 14 19.57 8.99 -11.36
C GLU A 14 19.17 7.89 -12.36
N GLU A 15 20.18 7.19 -12.87
CA GLU A 15 19.98 6.02 -13.73
C GLU A 15 19.37 4.86 -12.93
N ASN A 16 18.65 4.00 -13.63
CA ASN A 16 18.02 2.80 -13.08
C ASN A 16 16.87 3.02 -12.09
N LEU A 17 16.42 4.25 -11.87
CA LEU A 17 15.20 4.49 -11.11
C LEU A 17 13.97 3.97 -11.87
N SER A 18 12.99 3.46 -11.13
CA SER A 18 11.65 3.28 -11.67
C SER A 18 10.96 4.64 -11.85
N ILE A 19 9.95 4.69 -12.73
CA ILE A 19 9.19 5.94 -12.96
C ILE A 19 8.59 6.48 -11.66
N ILE A 20 8.10 5.59 -10.77
CA ILE A 20 7.52 6.02 -9.49
C ILE A 20 8.58 6.67 -8.59
N GLN A 21 9.79 6.11 -8.53
CA GLN A 21 10.91 6.67 -7.76
C GLN A 21 11.37 8.01 -8.34
N ALA A 22 11.48 8.09 -9.67
CA ALA A 22 11.85 9.33 -10.34
C ALA A 22 10.82 10.45 -10.09
N CYS A 23 9.53 10.13 -10.11
CA CYS A 23 8.48 11.08 -9.77
C CYS A 23 8.55 11.52 -8.31
N GLU A 24 8.81 10.59 -7.38
CA GLU A 24 8.92 10.88 -5.95
C GLU A 24 10.08 11.82 -5.64
N VAL A 25 11.28 11.55 -6.19
CA VAL A 25 12.45 12.44 -6.08
C VAL A 25 12.20 13.81 -6.69
N SER A 26 11.38 13.86 -7.75
CA SER A 26 10.97 15.11 -8.41
C SER A 26 9.82 15.84 -7.70
N GLY A 27 9.34 15.36 -6.55
CA GLY A 27 8.24 15.95 -5.80
C GLY A 27 6.85 15.74 -6.42
N VAL A 28 6.71 14.75 -7.30
CA VAL A 28 5.43 14.37 -7.92
C VAL A 28 4.95 13.06 -7.33
N GLU A 29 3.90 13.12 -6.54
CA GLU A 29 3.30 11.95 -5.91
C GLU A 29 2.50 11.11 -6.91
N ILE A 30 2.72 9.79 -6.88
CA ILE A 30 1.94 8.79 -7.60
C ILE A 30 1.27 7.85 -6.60
N PRO A 31 -0.07 7.68 -6.67
CA PRO A 31 -0.80 6.80 -5.76
C PRO A 31 -0.37 5.35 -5.93
N ARG A 32 -0.31 4.61 -4.81
CA ARG A 32 0.19 3.24 -4.76
C ARG A 32 -0.40 2.46 -3.59
N PHE A 33 -0.50 1.13 -3.73
CA PHE A 33 -0.83 0.22 -2.63
C PHE A 33 0.20 -0.90 -2.50
N CYS A 34 0.48 -1.64 -3.58
CA CYS A 34 1.39 -2.78 -3.50
C CYS A 34 2.88 -2.38 -3.46
N TYR A 35 3.24 -1.26 -4.07
CA TYR A 35 4.63 -0.80 -4.08
C TYR A 35 5.08 -0.32 -2.70
N HIS A 36 6.26 -0.74 -2.30
CA HIS A 36 7.00 -0.24 -1.14
C HIS A 36 8.48 -0.21 -1.52
N GLU A 37 9.20 0.85 -1.14
CA GLU A 37 10.58 1.08 -1.57
C GLU A 37 11.58 0.00 -1.13
N LYS A 38 11.30 -0.65 -0.01
CA LYS A 38 12.15 -1.69 0.59
C LYS A 38 11.73 -3.12 0.23
N LEU A 39 10.76 -3.30 -0.63
CA LEU A 39 10.25 -4.61 -1.04
C LEU A 39 10.32 -4.76 -2.55
N SER A 40 10.41 -5.98 -3.04
CA SER A 40 10.35 -6.30 -4.47
C SER A 40 9.07 -5.76 -5.11
N ILE A 41 9.10 -5.56 -6.42
CA ILE A 41 7.98 -4.97 -7.17
C ILE A 41 6.94 -6.05 -7.46
N ALA A 42 5.75 -5.92 -6.85
CA ALA A 42 4.63 -6.82 -7.14
C ALA A 42 3.85 -6.43 -8.40
N GLY A 43 3.67 -5.13 -8.67
CA GLY A 43 2.98 -4.62 -9.86
C GLY A 43 1.51 -5.02 -9.99
N ASN A 44 0.85 -5.47 -8.91
CA ASN A 44 -0.47 -6.09 -8.94
C ASN A 44 -1.64 -5.14 -8.68
N CYS A 45 -1.47 -4.08 -7.88
CA CYS A 45 -2.59 -3.18 -7.54
C CYS A 45 -2.99 -2.26 -8.70
N ARG A 46 -2.09 -1.91 -9.60
CA ARG A 46 -2.30 -1.02 -10.74
C ARG A 46 -2.72 0.42 -10.40
N MET A 47 -2.62 0.84 -9.15
CA MET A 47 -2.96 2.22 -8.78
C MET A 47 -1.95 3.24 -9.32
N CYS A 48 -0.70 2.83 -9.50
CA CYS A 48 0.40 3.67 -9.97
C CYS A 48 0.45 3.88 -11.50
N LEU A 49 -0.64 3.64 -12.21
CA LEU A 49 -0.69 3.84 -13.67
C LEU A 49 -0.42 5.29 -14.07
N VAL A 50 0.43 5.46 -15.09
CA VAL A 50 0.74 6.74 -15.75
C VAL A 50 0.77 6.56 -17.25
N ASP A 51 0.61 7.64 -18.01
CA ASP A 51 0.88 7.64 -19.43
C ASP A 51 2.33 8.02 -19.68
N ILE A 52 2.94 7.38 -20.67
CA ILE A 52 4.30 7.69 -21.11
C ILE A 52 4.34 7.99 -22.61
N GLU A 53 5.26 8.88 -22.99
CA GLU A 53 5.60 9.18 -24.39
C GLU A 53 7.11 9.05 -24.55
N ASP A 54 7.52 8.23 -25.51
CA ASP A 54 8.92 8.06 -25.91
C ASP A 54 9.12 8.50 -27.37
N ALA A 55 10.29 8.25 -27.95
CA ALA A 55 10.59 8.57 -29.34
C ALA A 55 9.63 7.94 -30.37
N ARG A 56 8.90 6.89 -29.99
CA ARG A 56 7.89 6.20 -30.82
C ARG A 56 6.50 6.79 -30.65
N GLY A 57 6.33 7.74 -29.74
CA GLY A 57 5.08 8.41 -29.41
C GLY A 57 4.46 7.95 -28.10
N MET A 58 3.20 8.33 -27.90
CA MET A 58 2.42 7.99 -26.70
C MET A 58 2.14 6.49 -26.62
N SER A 59 2.38 5.91 -25.47
CA SER A 59 2.03 4.50 -25.19
C SER A 59 0.53 4.24 -25.43
N PRO A 60 0.17 3.12 -26.07
CA PRO A 60 -1.24 2.79 -26.35
C PRO A 60 -2.06 2.54 -25.06
N LYS A 61 -1.41 2.19 -23.96
CA LYS A 61 -2.04 1.93 -22.65
C LYS A 61 -1.24 2.57 -21.53
N PRO A 62 -1.89 3.01 -20.43
CA PRO A 62 -1.18 3.43 -19.23
C PRO A 62 -0.28 2.29 -18.71
N VAL A 63 0.88 2.65 -18.19
CA VAL A 63 1.89 1.71 -17.68
C VAL A 63 2.00 1.80 -16.16
N ALA A 64 2.42 0.71 -15.54
CA ALA A 64 2.67 0.66 -14.10
C ALA A 64 4.01 1.34 -13.80
N SER A 65 3.99 2.53 -13.23
CA SER A 65 5.19 3.33 -12.94
C SER A 65 6.17 2.63 -11.98
N CYS A 66 5.69 1.76 -11.11
CA CYS A 66 6.54 0.99 -10.20
C CYS A 66 7.39 -0.08 -10.90
N ALA A 67 6.99 -0.52 -12.09
CA ALA A 67 7.62 -1.65 -12.82
C ALA A 67 8.38 -1.19 -14.07
N MET A 68 8.33 0.10 -14.42
CA MET A 68 9.02 0.65 -15.58
C MET A 68 10.16 1.54 -15.13
N GLN A 69 11.33 1.36 -15.74
CA GLN A 69 12.49 2.23 -15.52
C GLN A 69 12.41 3.48 -16.38
N VAL A 70 13.06 4.53 -15.91
CA VAL A 70 13.22 5.75 -16.68
C VAL A 70 14.25 5.57 -17.80
N SER A 71 14.06 6.31 -18.89
CA SER A 71 15.02 6.40 -20.00
C SER A 71 15.16 7.85 -20.42
N ASP A 72 16.28 8.17 -21.07
CA ASP A 72 16.51 9.53 -21.52
C ASP A 72 15.45 9.99 -22.52
N GLY A 73 14.97 11.23 -22.35
CA GLY A 73 13.91 11.81 -23.18
C GLY A 73 12.50 11.29 -22.88
N LEU A 74 12.30 10.45 -21.85
CA LEU A 74 10.98 9.94 -21.49
C LEU A 74 10.08 11.06 -20.97
N LYS A 75 8.87 11.17 -21.52
CA LYS A 75 7.82 12.05 -21.01
C LYS A 75 6.80 11.25 -20.23
N ILE A 76 6.50 11.70 -19.02
CA ILE A 76 5.60 11.03 -18.07
C ILE A 76 4.43 11.98 -17.82
N HIS A 77 3.21 11.47 -18.00
CA HIS A 77 1.99 12.23 -17.77
C HIS A 77 1.17 11.55 -16.67
N THR A 78 1.03 12.24 -15.54
CA THR A 78 0.39 11.68 -14.34
C THR A 78 -1.07 12.06 -14.20
N LYS A 79 -1.55 13.07 -14.96
CA LYS A 79 -2.86 13.71 -14.77
C LYS A 79 -3.75 13.66 -16.01
N THR A 80 -3.46 12.81 -17.01
CA THR A 80 -4.30 12.71 -18.21
C THR A 80 -5.69 12.17 -17.85
N GLN A 81 -6.68 12.45 -18.69
CA GLN A 81 -8.02 11.92 -18.51
C GLN A 81 -8.05 10.37 -18.56
N ARG A 82 -7.14 9.78 -19.33
CA ARG A 82 -6.97 8.32 -19.43
C ARG A 82 -6.43 7.73 -18.13
N VAL A 83 -5.42 8.37 -17.53
CA VAL A 83 -4.88 7.97 -16.21
C VAL A 83 -5.94 8.13 -15.13
N LYS A 84 -6.68 9.25 -15.14
CA LYS A 84 -7.76 9.46 -14.18
C LYS A 84 -8.80 8.34 -14.23
N LYS A 85 -9.33 8.03 -15.41
CA LYS A 85 -10.29 6.93 -15.61
C LYS A 85 -9.72 5.57 -15.22
N ALA A 86 -8.43 5.32 -15.47
CA ALA A 86 -7.79 4.07 -15.09
C ALA A 86 -7.73 3.94 -13.56
N ARG A 87 -7.36 4.99 -12.84
CA ARG A 87 -7.33 5.00 -11.36
C ARG A 87 -8.73 4.88 -10.76
N GLU A 88 -9.73 5.57 -11.32
CA GLU A 88 -11.15 5.41 -10.94
C GLU A 88 -11.58 3.93 -11.03
N GLY A 89 -11.25 3.27 -12.15
CA GLY A 89 -11.55 1.86 -12.35
C GLY A 89 -10.81 0.93 -11.39
N VAL A 90 -9.57 1.23 -11.04
CA VAL A 90 -8.80 0.49 -10.03
C VAL A 90 -9.44 0.65 -8.65
N MET A 91 -9.80 1.86 -8.26
CA MET A 91 -10.48 2.10 -6.98
C MET A 91 -11.82 1.37 -6.90
N GLU A 92 -12.63 1.42 -7.96
CA GLU A 92 -13.88 0.68 -8.06
C GLU A 92 -13.66 -0.83 -7.87
N PHE A 93 -12.64 -1.39 -8.52
CA PHE A 93 -12.28 -2.80 -8.41
C PHE A 93 -11.83 -3.18 -6.98
N LEU A 94 -11.04 -2.36 -6.33
CA LEU A 94 -10.60 -2.61 -4.95
C LEU A 94 -11.76 -2.52 -3.94
N LEU A 95 -12.70 -1.61 -4.18
CA LEU A 95 -13.83 -1.38 -3.29
C LEU A 95 -14.99 -2.36 -3.47
N ILE A 96 -15.06 -3.09 -4.58
CA ILE A 96 -16.18 -4.00 -4.89
C ILE A 96 -16.41 -5.03 -3.78
N ASN A 97 -15.36 -5.60 -3.20
CA ASN A 97 -15.43 -6.57 -2.11
C ASN A 97 -15.05 -5.98 -0.74
N HIS A 98 -14.54 -4.76 -0.70
CA HIS A 98 -14.14 -4.14 0.56
C HIS A 98 -15.38 -3.81 1.40
N PRO A 99 -15.42 -4.19 2.71
CA PRO A 99 -16.56 -3.92 3.57
C PRO A 99 -16.69 -2.42 3.86
N LEU A 100 -17.95 -1.97 4.08
CA LEU A 100 -18.26 -0.59 4.44
C LEU A 100 -18.27 -0.40 5.97
N ASP A 101 -17.21 -0.81 6.63
CA ASP A 101 -17.09 -0.81 8.08
C ASP A 101 -16.01 0.14 8.63
N CYS A 102 -15.68 1.20 7.89
CA CYS A 102 -14.70 2.20 8.33
C CYS A 102 -14.94 2.74 9.76
N PRO A 103 -16.17 2.97 10.22
CA PRO A 103 -16.41 3.43 11.58
C PRO A 103 -15.97 2.43 12.66
N ILE A 104 -15.97 1.14 12.35
CA ILE A 104 -15.51 0.06 13.25
C ILE A 104 -14.17 -0.54 12.82
N CYS A 105 -13.51 0.05 11.85
CA CYS A 105 -12.19 -0.34 11.39
C CYS A 105 -11.11 0.41 12.17
N ASP A 106 -10.16 -0.31 12.74
CA ASP A 106 -9.09 0.27 13.56
C ASP A 106 -8.11 1.13 12.73
N GLN A 107 -8.03 0.90 11.42
CA GLN A 107 -7.26 1.72 10.47
C GLN A 107 -7.98 3.03 10.07
N GLY A 108 -9.22 3.26 10.50
CA GLY A 108 -9.99 4.44 10.11
C GLY A 108 -9.32 5.75 10.51
N GLY A 109 -9.06 6.64 9.54
CA GLY A 109 -8.35 7.91 9.71
C GLY A 109 -6.87 7.89 9.34
N GLU A 110 -6.27 6.69 9.14
CA GLU A 110 -4.89 6.50 8.67
C GLU A 110 -4.82 5.42 7.58
N CYS A 111 -5.86 5.31 6.78
CA CYS A 111 -6.04 4.24 5.81
C CYS A 111 -5.77 4.74 4.39
N ASP A 112 -4.71 4.23 3.74
CA ASP A 112 -4.37 4.58 2.35
C ASP A 112 -5.56 4.39 1.39
N LEU A 113 -6.39 3.36 1.64
CA LEU A 113 -7.56 3.09 0.79
C LEU A 113 -8.64 4.16 0.95
N GLN A 114 -8.87 4.68 2.17
CA GLN A 114 -9.79 5.80 2.40
C GLN A 114 -9.29 7.05 1.67
N ASP A 115 -8.04 7.42 1.86
CA ASP A 115 -7.48 8.64 1.30
C ASP A 115 -7.48 8.60 -0.23
N GLN A 116 -7.04 7.48 -0.80
CA GLN A 116 -7.05 7.31 -2.25
C GLN A 116 -8.47 7.15 -2.82
N SER A 117 -9.43 6.63 -2.04
CA SER A 117 -10.85 6.59 -2.44
C SER A 117 -11.44 7.99 -2.54
N VAL A 118 -11.11 8.88 -1.62
CA VAL A 118 -11.53 10.28 -1.66
C VAL A 118 -10.88 11.01 -2.83
N ALA A 119 -9.58 10.78 -3.07
CA ALA A 119 -8.83 11.48 -4.12
C ALA A 119 -9.15 11.01 -5.55
N TYR A 120 -9.40 9.71 -5.74
CA TYR A 120 -9.48 9.09 -7.07
C TYR A 120 -10.75 8.24 -7.27
N GLY A 121 -11.54 7.99 -6.25
CA GLY A 121 -12.77 7.19 -6.35
C GLY A 121 -13.94 7.96 -6.93
N VAL A 122 -15.01 7.22 -7.22
CA VAL A 122 -16.32 7.76 -7.59
C VAL A 122 -17.28 7.70 -6.41
N GLY A 123 -18.30 8.57 -6.40
CA GLY A 123 -19.19 8.75 -5.25
C GLY A 123 -20.18 7.61 -4.95
N GLY A 124 -20.13 6.48 -5.66
CA GLY A 124 -21.02 5.36 -5.44
C GLY A 124 -20.57 4.08 -6.13
N SER A 125 -21.14 2.96 -5.72
CA SER A 125 -20.93 1.65 -6.36
C SER A 125 -22.08 1.37 -7.32
N ARG A 126 -21.74 0.85 -8.50
CA ARG A 126 -22.71 0.31 -9.48
C ARG A 126 -22.89 -1.20 -9.34
N TYR A 127 -22.27 -1.83 -8.36
CA TYR A 127 -22.32 -3.27 -8.12
C TYR A 127 -23.26 -3.58 -6.96
N GLU A 128 -24.18 -4.50 -7.19
CA GLU A 128 -25.21 -4.93 -6.22
C GLU A 128 -24.92 -6.31 -5.63
N GLN A 129 -23.86 -6.99 -6.11
CA GLN A 129 -23.50 -8.32 -5.65
C GLN A 129 -23.05 -8.30 -4.18
N ASN A 130 -23.32 -9.40 -3.49
CA ASN A 130 -22.81 -9.60 -2.14
C ASN A 130 -21.27 -9.54 -2.12
N LYS A 131 -20.75 -8.80 -1.15
CA LYS A 131 -19.30 -8.74 -0.92
C LYS A 131 -18.78 -10.11 -0.49
N ARG A 132 -17.52 -10.36 -0.79
CA ARG A 132 -16.81 -11.57 -0.37
C ARG A 132 -16.73 -11.63 1.15
N SER A 133 -16.90 -12.82 1.72
CA SER A 133 -16.61 -13.11 3.12
C SER A 133 -15.41 -14.03 3.22
N VAL A 134 -14.48 -13.70 4.09
CA VAL A 134 -13.24 -14.45 4.36
C VAL A 134 -13.10 -14.58 5.86
N GLU A 135 -12.75 -15.77 6.32
CA GLU A 135 -12.49 -16.02 7.75
C GLU A 135 -11.21 -15.31 8.19
N ASN A 136 -11.23 -14.79 9.42
CA ASN A 136 -10.06 -14.22 10.05
C ASN A 136 -9.05 -15.32 10.38
N LYS A 137 -7.77 -14.97 10.31
CA LYS A 137 -6.67 -15.91 10.56
C LYS A 137 -5.99 -15.58 11.88
N ASP A 138 -5.47 -16.57 12.57
CA ASP A 138 -4.61 -16.32 13.73
C ASP A 138 -3.18 -16.06 13.24
N MET A 139 -2.72 -14.83 13.40
CA MET A 139 -1.35 -14.41 13.06
C MET A 139 -0.51 -14.10 14.31
N GLY A 140 -0.90 -14.65 15.47
CA GLY A 140 -0.13 -14.51 16.71
C GLY A 140 -0.66 -13.44 17.65
N PRO A 141 0.10 -13.12 18.71
CA PRO A 141 -0.37 -12.28 19.82
C PRO A 141 -0.47 -10.79 19.46
N PHE A 142 0.28 -10.33 18.48
CA PHE A 142 0.38 -8.90 18.16
C PHE A 142 -0.54 -8.46 17.03
N ILE A 143 -0.90 -9.35 16.11
CA ILE A 143 -1.60 -9.03 14.88
C ILE A 143 -3.08 -9.40 15.00
N LYS A 144 -3.96 -8.41 14.93
CA LYS A 144 -5.40 -8.59 14.72
C LYS A 144 -5.67 -8.67 13.24
N THR A 145 -6.41 -9.65 12.79
CA THR A 145 -6.76 -9.86 11.41
C THR A 145 -8.23 -9.56 11.15
N GLU A 146 -8.51 -8.90 10.03
CA GLU A 146 -9.87 -8.71 9.49
C GLU A 146 -9.80 -8.86 7.97
N MET A 147 -9.74 -10.14 7.53
CA MET A 147 -9.34 -10.49 6.17
C MET A 147 -10.32 -10.05 5.09
N ASN A 148 -11.56 -9.73 5.43
CA ASN A 148 -12.50 -9.09 4.51
C ASN A 148 -11.99 -7.74 3.98
N ARG A 149 -11.15 -7.06 4.73
CA ARG A 149 -10.57 -5.75 4.38
C ARG A 149 -9.32 -5.86 3.50
N CYS A 150 -8.79 -7.06 3.31
CA CYS A 150 -7.57 -7.27 2.54
C CYS A 150 -7.77 -6.92 1.06
N ILE A 151 -6.86 -6.08 0.51
CA ILE A 151 -6.83 -5.69 -0.91
C ILE A 151 -5.79 -6.46 -1.72
N HIS A 152 -5.24 -7.52 -1.17
CA HIS A 152 -4.25 -8.42 -1.82
C HIS A 152 -3.00 -7.71 -2.35
N CYS A 153 -2.54 -6.67 -1.67
CA CYS A 153 -1.34 -5.92 -2.07
C CYS A 153 -0.04 -6.73 -1.92
N THR A 154 -0.08 -7.82 -1.18
CA THR A 154 1.05 -8.75 -0.91
C THR A 154 2.26 -8.14 -0.19
N ARG A 155 2.14 -6.94 0.40
CA ARG A 155 3.25 -6.36 1.17
C ARG A 155 3.67 -7.26 2.33
N CYS A 156 2.71 -7.81 3.09
CA CYS A 156 2.97 -8.70 4.22
C CYS A 156 3.66 -10.02 3.79
N VAL A 157 3.25 -10.60 2.66
CA VAL A 157 3.88 -11.81 2.11
C VAL A 157 5.33 -11.55 1.74
N ARG A 158 5.58 -10.48 0.96
CA ARG A 158 6.94 -10.11 0.53
C ARG A 158 7.82 -9.71 1.71
N PHE A 159 7.28 -9.02 2.69
CA PHE A 159 8.00 -8.72 3.93
C PHE A 159 8.40 -10.00 4.66
N SER A 160 7.49 -10.96 4.80
CA SER A 160 7.77 -12.24 5.44
C SER A 160 8.94 -12.96 4.76
N THR A 161 8.93 -13.05 3.43
CA THR A 161 9.97 -13.78 2.68
C THR A 161 11.28 -13.00 2.51
N GLU A 162 11.21 -11.70 2.24
CA GLU A 162 12.37 -10.89 1.83
C GLU A 162 13.11 -10.26 3.00
N VAL A 163 12.39 -9.87 4.05
CA VAL A 163 12.95 -9.15 5.21
C VAL A 163 13.02 -10.05 6.44
N SER A 164 11.92 -10.69 6.79
CA SER A 164 11.85 -11.62 7.93
C SER A 164 12.54 -12.95 7.66
N GLY A 165 12.73 -13.32 6.38
CA GLY A 165 13.32 -14.60 6.00
C GLY A 165 12.48 -15.81 6.37
N SER A 166 11.15 -15.62 6.56
CA SER A 166 10.21 -16.69 6.91
C SER A 166 9.13 -16.82 5.86
N ASP A 167 8.72 -18.04 5.54
CA ASP A 167 7.62 -18.34 4.61
C ASP A 167 6.30 -18.57 5.36
N GLU A 168 6.12 -17.92 6.52
CA GLU A 168 4.96 -18.16 7.39
C GLU A 168 3.67 -17.52 6.84
N ILE A 169 3.78 -16.43 6.07
CA ILE A 169 2.64 -15.74 5.45
C ILE A 169 2.68 -16.00 3.95
N GLY A 170 1.59 -16.49 3.41
CA GLY A 170 1.47 -16.80 1.99
C GLY A 170 0.12 -16.37 1.41
N ALA A 171 -0.04 -16.61 0.10
CA ALA A 171 -1.28 -16.41 -0.61
C ALA A 171 -1.77 -17.76 -1.17
N ILE A 172 -3.02 -18.09 -0.91
CA ILE A 172 -3.69 -19.28 -1.47
C ILE A 172 -4.82 -18.87 -2.39
N GLY A 173 -5.22 -19.76 -3.29
CA GLY A 173 -6.28 -19.48 -4.25
C GLY A 173 -5.87 -18.45 -5.32
N ARG A 174 -6.87 -17.96 -6.06
CA ARG A 174 -6.67 -16.96 -7.11
C ARG A 174 -7.96 -16.18 -7.40
N GLY A 175 -7.82 -14.98 -7.95
CA GLY A 175 -8.95 -14.13 -8.30
C GLY A 175 -9.76 -13.74 -7.06
N ARG A 176 -11.07 -13.92 -7.11
CA ARG A 176 -11.97 -13.59 -5.99
C ARG A 176 -11.69 -14.44 -4.74
N ASP A 177 -11.25 -15.67 -4.94
CA ASP A 177 -11.02 -16.65 -3.86
C ASP A 177 -9.58 -16.64 -3.35
N MET A 178 -8.78 -15.63 -3.75
CA MET A 178 -7.44 -15.45 -3.21
C MET A 178 -7.52 -14.99 -1.75
N GLU A 179 -6.75 -15.65 -0.89
CA GLU A 179 -6.63 -15.31 0.52
C GLU A 179 -5.17 -15.20 0.95
N ILE A 180 -4.90 -14.25 1.81
CA ILE A 180 -3.63 -14.18 2.53
C ILE A 180 -3.83 -14.93 3.84
N THR A 181 -2.97 -15.91 4.10
CA THR A 181 -3.08 -16.78 5.26
C THR A 181 -1.70 -17.21 5.76
N THR A 182 -1.65 -17.82 6.94
CA THR A 182 -0.46 -18.48 7.47
C THR A 182 -0.41 -19.95 7.02
N TYR A 183 0.79 -20.53 7.01
CA TYR A 183 0.96 -21.94 6.68
C TYR A 183 0.36 -22.81 7.80
N LEU A 184 -0.59 -23.67 7.45
CA LEU A 184 -1.30 -24.59 8.35
C LEU A 184 -1.93 -23.90 9.58
N ASP A 185 -2.40 -22.68 9.44
CA ASP A 185 -2.98 -21.87 10.54
C ASP A 185 -2.05 -21.74 11.78
N VAL A 186 -0.75 -21.82 11.57
CA VAL A 186 0.24 -21.60 12.62
C VAL A 186 0.47 -20.11 12.78
N ALA A 187 0.47 -19.64 14.02
CA ALA A 187 0.78 -18.23 14.32
C ALA A 187 2.17 -17.84 13.83
N VAL A 188 2.29 -16.61 13.33
CA VAL A 188 3.57 -16.05 12.90
C VAL A 188 4.51 -15.94 14.09
N LYS A 189 5.69 -16.54 13.99
CA LYS A 189 6.68 -16.64 15.08
C LYS A 189 7.83 -15.64 14.97
N SER A 190 7.97 -15.00 13.79
CA SER A 190 9.04 -14.04 13.58
C SER A 190 8.94 -12.89 14.57
N GLU A 191 10.07 -12.51 15.17
CA GLU A 191 10.19 -11.32 16.03
C GLU A 191 9.84 -10.04 15.30
N LEU A 192 9.98 -10.02 13.95
CA LEU A 192 9.62 -8.91 13.09
C LEU A 192 8.15 -8.89 12.69
N SER A 193 7.33 -9.82 13.18
CA SER A 193 5.93 -9.98 12.77
C SER A 193 5.07 -8.72 12.94
N GLY A 194 5.36 -7.90 13.95
CA GLY A 194 4.66 -6.64 14.19
C GLY A 194 4.73 -5.64 13.03
N ASN A 195 5.81 -5.66 12.24
CA ASN A 195 6.00 -4.72 11.13
C ASN A 195 4.99 -4.89 9.99
N VAL A 196 4.33 -6.03 9.87
CA VAL A 196 3.27 -6.21 8.84
C VAL A 196 2.04 -5.33 9.12
N ILE A 197 1.86 -4.87 10.36
CA ILE A 197 0.79 -3.96 10.76
C ILE A 197 0.98 -2.61 10.05
N ASP A 198 2.19 -2.04 10.14
CA ASP A 198 2.50 -0.75 9.53
C ASP A 198 2.63 -0.83 8.01
N LEU A 199 3.03 -1.98 7.49
CA LEU A 199 3.09 -2.24 6.05
C LEU A 199 1.72 -2.41 5.41
N CYS A 200 0.70 -2.80 6.20
CA CYS A 200 -0.65 -3.02 5.67
C CYS A 200 -1.34 -1.70 5.35
N PRO A 201 -1.67 -1.40 4.07
CA PRO A 201 -2.26 -0.12 3.68
C PRO A 201 -3.73 0.01 4.08
N VAL A 202 -4.31 -1.01 4.70
CA VAL A 202 -5.72 -1.10 5.08
C VAL A 202 -5.87 -1.80 6.43
N GLY A 203 -7.04 -1.73 7.03
CA GLY A 203 -7.35 -2.36 8.32
C GLY A 203 -7.51 -3.88 8.30
N ALA A 204 -6.80 -4.57 7.40
CA ALA A 204 -6.78 -6.04 7.35
C ALA A 204 -5.85 -6.64 8.42
N LEU A 205 -4.73 -5.99 8.68
CA LEU A 205 -3.77 -6.34 9.72
C LEU A 205 -3.58 -5.12 10.62
N THR A 206 -3.94 -5.23 11.89
CA THR A 206 -3.87 -4.15 12.87
C THR A 206 -3.29 -4.66 14.19
N SER A 207 -2.91 -3.77 15.08
CA SER A 207 -2.35 -4.13 16.37
C SER A 207 -3.42 -4.69 17.32
N LYS A 208 -3.26 -5.91 17.81
CA LYS A 208 -4.13 -6.46 18.88
C LYS A 208 -4.04 -5.66 20.18
N PRO A 209 -2.84 -5.35 20.70
CA PRO A 209 -2.69 -4.62 21.95
C PRO A 209 -3.28 -3.22 21.92
N TYR A 210 -3.22 -2.57 20.75
CA TYR A 210 -3.68 -1.20 20.57
C TYR A 210 -5.11 -1.08 20.03
N ALA A 211 -5.76 -2.20 19.72
CA ALA A 211 -7.07 -2.22 19.07
C ALA A 211 -8.09 -1.31 19.79
N PHE A 212 -8.62 -0.32 19.04
CA PHE A 212 -9.61 0.66 19.51
C PHE A 212 -9.20 1.53 20.69
N SER A 213 -7.89 1.68 20.96
CA SER A 213 -7.41 2.53 22.07
C SER A 213 -7.58 4.01 21.78
N ALA A 214 -7.22 4.46 20.58
CA ALA A 214 -7.41 5.85 20.14
C ALA A 214 -7.45 5.94 18.61
N ARG A 215 -7.98 7.05 18.11
CA ARG A 215 -7.96 7.41 16.70
C ARG A 215 -6.77 8.31 16.38
N PRO A 216 -6.25 8.34 15.14
CA PRO A 216 -5.09 9.16 14.77
C PRO A 216 -5.22 10.65 15.15
N TRP A 217 -6.42 11.21 15.03
CA TRP A 217 -6.68 12.61 15.38
C TRP A 217 -6.75 12.89 16.90
N GLU A 218 -6.84 11.86 17.72
CA GLU A 218 -6.80 11.96 19.18
C GLU A 218 -5.36 11.89 19.73
N LEU A 219 -4.40 11.51 18.86
CA LEU A 219 -3.01 11.33 19.24
C LEU A 219 -2.25 12.65 19.22
N LYS A 220 -1.39 12.83 20.22
CA LYS A 220 -0.42 13.92 20.24
C LYS A 220 0.93 13.42 19.76
N GLN A 221 1.44 14.01 18.69
CA GLN A 221 2.78 13.71 18.21
C GLN A 221 3.82 14.27 19.19
N THR A 222 4.73 13.42 19.61
CA THR A 222 5.82 13.78 20.53
C THR A 222 7.13 13.18 19.99
N GLU A 223 8.15 14.02 19.85
CA GLU A 223 9.49 13.54 19.50
C GLU A 223 10.07 12.76 20.67
N SER A 224 10.57 11.57 20.39
CA SER A 224 11.15 10.68 21.38
C SER A 224 12.29 9.86 20.77
N ILE A 225 13.09 9.24 21.62
CA ILE A 225 14.14 8.30 21.22
C ILE A 225 13.74 6.94 21.74
N ASP A 226 13.81 5.92 20.89
CA ASP A 226 13.59 4.55 21.30
C ASP A 226 14.67 4.15 22.34
N ILE A 227 14.23 3.67 23.49
CA ILE A 227 15.10 3.28 24.57
C ILE A 227 15.85 1.96 24.32
N MET A 228 15.39 1.18 23.34
CA MET A 228 15.96 -0.13 23.04
C MET A 228 17.20 -0.03 22.13
N ASP A 229 17.18 0.86 21.16
CA ASP A 229 18.25 0.98 20.17
C ASP A 229 18.81 2.41 19.99
N ALA A 230 18.11 3.42 20.48
CA ALA A 230 18.44 4.84 20.35
C ALA A 230 18.50 5.37 18.89
N VAL A 231 18.17 4.53 17.91
CA VAL A 231 18.18 4.80 16.46
C VAL A 231 16.86 4.44 15.81
N GLY A 232 15.99 3.79 16.56
CA GLY A 232 14.75 3.20 16.08
C GLY A 232 13.80 4.16 15.39
N SER A 233 12.87 3.60 14.65
CA SER A 233 11.88 4.32 13.88
C SER A 233 11.01 5.21 14.76
N VAL A 234 11.34 6.47 14.78
CA VAL A 234 10.65 7.51 15.53
C VAL A 234 9.15 7.59 15.18
N SER A 235 8.78 7.28 13.94
CA SER A 235 7.39 7.29 13.49
C SER A 235 6.51 6.30 14.24
N TYR A 236 7.04 5.17 14.66
CA TYR A 236 6.29 4.17 15.42
C TYR A 236 6.02 4.64 16.85
N THR A 237 7.02 5.20 17.51
CA THR A 237 6.91 5.77 18.85
C THR A 237 5.94 6.96 18.88
N HIS A 238 5.90 7.75 17.83
CA HIS A 238 5.02 8.91 17.73
C HIS A 238 3.55 8.55 17.60
N LEU A 239 3.22 7.54 16.83
CA LEU A 239 1.83 7.10 16.63
C LEU A 239 1.26 6.39 17.86
N ARG A 240 2.13 5.87 18.75
CA ARG A 240 1.73 5.00 19.86
C ARG A 240 2.35 5.39 21.22
N ALA A 241 2.72 6.64 21.36
CA ALA A 241 3.39 7.13 22.56
C ALA A 241 2.59 6.94 23.87
N HIS A 242 1.28 6.68 23.81
CA HIS A 242 0.51 6.39 25.03
C HIS A 242 0.55 4.93 25.45
N GLU A 243 1.10 4.03 24.64
CA GLU A 243 1.29 2.63 25.04
C GLU A 243 2.39 2.50 26.10
N THR A 244 3.21 3.53 26.27
CA THR A 244 4.34 3.56 27.21
C THR A 244 4.09 4.31 28.50
N SER A 245 2.86 4.77 28.76
CA SER A 245 2.49 5.48 30.00
C SER A 245 1.73 4.62 30.99
#